data_e6fb53595e48a8772ee5c0ac3d8fec0f
#
_entry.id   e6fb53595e48a8772ee5c0ac3d8fec0f
#
_cell.length_a   1.000
_cell.length_b   1.000
_cell.length_c   1.000
_cell.angle_alpha   90.00
_cell.angle_beta   90.00
_cell.angle_gamma   90.00
#
_symmetry.space_group_name_H-M   'P 1'
#
loop_
_entity.id
_entity.type
_entity.pdbx_description
1 polymer ?
#
loop_
_entity_poly.entity_id
_entity_poly.type
_entity_poly.pdbx_seq_one_letter_code
_entity_poly.pdbx_strand_id
1 'polypeptide(L)'
;NLDITFDREVMEHLLDLAPPGLDEIMALTEIVDQIDNGIYDTIIIDSAPIGHFLRLLEMPELIRDWLKLFFSMLLKYRDVMRLPYLSERLVALSRGLKSLQSLLQDSEKTGVYIITIPTKLAIEKTIDMVGSLTKMGVPLQGLLMNQITPTNTCGFCNSQSRREAIQIAIARNIFSDQPQAGIFRH
;
A
#
# COMPACT_ATOMS: atom_id res chain seq x y z
N ASN A 1 9.71 5.58 45.80
CA ASN A 1 10.50 4.73 44.89
C ASN A 1 9.54 3.88 44.08
N LEU A 2 9.06 4.41 42.99
CA LEU A 2 8.38 3.64 41.95
C LEU A 2 9.46 2.87 41.18
N ASP A 3 9.25 1.57 41.02
CA ASP A 3 10.23 0.62 40.52
C ASP A 3 10.41 0.85 39.00
N ILE A 4 11.46 1.56 38.61
CA ILE A 4 11.80 1.94 37.23
C ILE A 4 11.98 0.68 36.34
N THR A 5 12.28 -0.47 36.94
CA THR A 5 12.38 -1.76 36.24
C THR A 5 11.04 -2.25 35.70
N PHE A 6 9.96 -2.08 36.45
CA PHE A 6 8.60 -2.48 36.02
C PHE A 6 8.11 -1.64 34.85
N ASP A 7 8.44 -0.35 34.83
CA ASP A 7 8.03 0.57 33.76
C ASP A 7 8.75 0.25 32.44
N ARG A 8 9.99 -0.24 32.49
CA ARG A 8 10.77 -0.63 31.32
C ARG A 8 10.23 -1.91 30.67
N GLU A 9 9.91 -2.93 31.46
CA GLU A 9 9.31 -4.17 30.97
C GLU A 9 7.93 -3.93 30.34
N VAL A 10 7.11 -3.07 30.95
CA VAL A 10 5.81 -2.68 30.39
C VAL A 10 5.99 -1.92 29.07
N MET A 11 7.00 -1.09 28.95
CA MET A 11 7.29 -0.36 27.70
C MET A 11 7.84 -1.28 26.60
N GLU A 12 8.70 -2.24 26.93
CA GLU A 12 9.16 -3.25 25.99
C GLU A 12 7.97 -4.10 25.49
N HIS A 13 7.07 -4.51 26.37
CA HIS A 13 5.81 -5.18 25.98
C HIS A 13 4.84 -4.32 25.16
N LEU A 14 4.80 -3.01 25.40
CA LEU A 14 3.98 -2.11 24.57
C LEU A 14 4.56 -1.90 23.17
N LEU A 15 5.88 -1.97 23.02
CA LEU A 15 6.55 -1.95 21.71
C LEU A 15 6.34 -3.28 20.96
N ASP A 16 6.30 -4.41 21.69
CA ASP A 16 5.96 -5.72 21.14
C ASP A 16 4.50 -5.80 20.66
N LEU A 17 3.63 -4.92 21.14
CA LEU A 17 2.25 -4.73 20.68
C LEU A 17 2.14 -3.79 19.47
N ALA A 18 3.28 -3.37 18.89
CA ALA A 18 3.26 -2.58 17.65
C ALA A 18 2.49 -3.33 16.57
N PRO A 19 1.64 -2.64 15.81
CA PRO A 19 0.88 -3.30 14.75
C PRO A 19 1.83 -3.94 13.74
N PRO A 20 1.54 -5.18 13.29
CA PRO A 20 2.37 -5.84 12.28
C PRO A 20 2.42 -4.98 11.03
N GLY A 21 3.62 -4.82 10.44
CA GLY A 21 3.85 -3.98 9.27
C GLY A 21 4.30 -2.56 9.56
N LEU A 22 4.61 -2.25 10.82
CA LEU A 22 5.20 -0.97 11.18
C LEU A 22 6.53 -0.75 10.44
N ASP A 23 7.31 -1.82 10.25
CA ASP A 23 8.60 -1.78 9.55
C ASP A 23 8.43 -1.40 8.06
N GLU A 24 7.41 -1.96 7.40
CA GLU A 24 7.10 -1.61 6.01
C GLU A 24 6.66 -0.14 5.88
N ILE A 25 5.87 0.35 6.83
CA ILE A 25 5.47 1.76 6.86
C ILE A 25 6.69 2.66 7.12
N MET A 26 7.59 2.29 7.99
CA MET A 26 8.82 3.06 8.21
C MET A 26 9.67 3.12 6.94
N ALA A 27 9.78 2.02 6.20
CA ALA A 27 10.45 2.01 4.91
C ALA A 27 9.77 2.93 3.88
N LEU A 28 8.43 2.97 3.84
CA LEU A 28 7.70 3.89 2.97
C LEU A 28 7.86 5.36 3.38
N THR A 29 7.93 5.66 4.68
CA THR A 29 8.19 7.03 5.14
C THR A 29 9.60 7.49 4.77
N GLU A 30 10.58 6.60 4.76
CA GLU A 30 11.93 6.89 4.27
C GLU A 30 11.93 7.23 2.77
N ILE A 31 11.11 6.55 1.97
CA ILE A 31 10.93 6.88 0.54
C ILE A 31 10.35 8.29 0.37
N VAL A 32 9.38 8.69 1.21
CA VAL A 32 8.84 10.05 1.20
C VAL A 32 9.93 11.08 1.47
N ASP A 33 10.77 10.83 2.47
CA ASP A 33 11.89 11.72 2.81
C ASP A 33 12.90 11.85 1.65
N GLN A 34 13.13 10.77 0.89
CA GLN A 34 14.01 10.80 -0.29
C GLN A 34 13.40 11.61 -1.45
N ILE A 35 12.07 11.55 -1.63
CA ILE A 35 11.35 12.36 -2.62
C ILE A 35 11.43 13.84 -2.21
N ASP A 36 11.12 14.17 -0.96
CA ASP A 36 11.11 15.53 -0.47
C ASP A 36 12.51 16.18 -0.50
N ASN A 37 13.56 15.39 -0.34
CA ASN A 37 14.95 15.84 -0.46
C ASN A 37 15.44 15.95 -1.92
N GLY A 38 14.61 15.61 -2.91
CA GLY A 38 14.95 15.71 -4.33
C GLY A 38 16.09 14.80 -4.79
N ILE A 39 16.26 13.64 -4.14
CA ILE A 39 17.31 12.66 -4.49
C ILE A 39 16.96 11.98 -5.82
N TYR A 40 15.67 11.74 -6.06
CA TYR A 40 15.16 11.11 -7.27
C TYR A 40 13.99 11.89 -7.85
N ASP A 41 13.95 12.03 -9.18
CA ASP A 41 12.82 12.63 -9.90
C ASP A 41 11.60 11.70 -9.95
N THR A 42 11.85 10.39 -9.95
CA THR A 42 10.81 9.35 -10.02
C THR A 42 11.25 8.11 -9.25
N ILE A 43 10.34 7.57 -8.45
CA ILE A 43 10.53 6.31 -7.74
C ILE A 43 9.45 5.33 -8.20
N ILE A 44 9.86 4.14 -8.66
CA ILE A 44 8.96 3.06 -9.04
C ILE A 44 9.04 1.97 -7.99
N ILE A 45 7.89 1.65 -7.38
CA ILE A 45 7.78 0.62 -6.35
C ILE A 45 7.12 -0.61 -6.99
N ASP A 46 7.88 -1.70 -7.12
CA ASP A 46 7.33 -3.00 -7.47
C ASP A 46 6.81 -3.67 -6.20
N SER A 47 5.49 -3.69 -6.06
CA SER A 47 4.85 -4.14 -4.83
C SER A 47 4.67 -5.66 -4.79
N ALA A 48 4.67 -6.22 -3.58
CA ALA A 48 4.26 -7.60 -3.31
C ALA A 48 2.82 -7.89 -3.80
N PRO A 49 2.36 -9.17 -3.82
CA PRO A 49 1.02 -9.55 -4.28
C PRO A 49 -0.10 -8.72 -3.67
N ILE A 50 -1.14 -8.47 -4.46
CA ILE A 50 -2.27 -7.54 -4.26
C ILE A 50 -2.76 -7.43 -2.79
N GLY A 51 -2.95 -8.55 -2.10
CA GLY A 51 -3.46 -8.52 -0.72
C GLY A 51 -2.50 -7.88 0.29
N HIS A 52 -1.20 -8.04 0.09
CA HIS A 52 -0.17 -7.43 0.93
C HIS A 52 -0.07 -5.92 0.66
N PHE A 53 -0.11 -5.52 -0.60
CA PHE A 53 -0.05 -4.12 -1.00
C PHE A 53 -1.26 -3.32 -0.50
N LEU A 54 -2.48 -3.85 -0.64
CA LEU A 54 -3.69 -3.19 -0.11
C LEU A 54 -3.61 -3.03 1.40
N ARG A 55 -3.19 -4.09 2.11
CA ARG A 55 -3.02 -4.02 3.55
C ARG A 55 -2.00 -2.96 3.96
N LEU A 56 -0.90 -2.83 3.21
CA LEU A 56 0.12 -1.81 3.43
C LEU A 56 -0.46 -0.40 3.26
N LEU A 57 -1.31 -0.18 2.24
CA LEU A 57 -1.98 1.10 2.02
C LEU A 57 -3.04 1.45 3.09
N GLU A 58 -3.66 0.45 3.71
CA GLU A 58 -4.62 0.63 4.82
C GLU A 58 -3.93 0.88 6.17
N MET A 59 -2.67 0.48 6.30
CA MET A 59 -1.91 0.58 7.55
C MET A 59 -1.76 1.99 8.13
N PRO A 60 -1.57 3.06 7.33
CA PRO A 60 -1.47 4.41 7.88
C PRO A 60 -2.63 4.79 8.79
N GLU A 61 -3.84 4.32 8.50
CA GLU A 61 -5.03 4.57 9.34
C GLU A 61 -4.99 3.76 10.64
N LEU A 62 -4.65 2.47 10.54
CA LEU A 62 -4.54 1.58 11.71
C LEU A 62 -3.45 2.06 12.68
N ILE A 63 -2.28 2.43 12.14
CA ILE A 63 -1.17 2.94 12.95
C ILE A 63 -1.53 4.29 13.58
N ARG A 64 -2.27 5.15 12.90
CA ARG A 64 -2.75 6.41 13.46
C ARG A 64 -3.65 6.19 14.67
N ASP A 65 -4.57 5.24 14.61
CA ASP A 65 -5.46 4.94 15.72
C ASP A 65 -4.71 4.29 16.89
N TRP A 66 -3.76 3.42 16.59
CA TRP A 66 -2.83 2.88 17.59
C TRP A 66 -2.00 4.00 18.25
N LEU A 67 -1.44 4.93 17.46
CA LEU A 67 -0.71 6.10 17.98
C LEU A 67 -1.58 6.96 18.89
N LYS A 68 -2.84 7.25 18.52
CA LYS A 68 -3.78 8.02 19.37
C LYS A 68 -3.96 7.34 20.72
N LEU A 69 -4.19 6.02 20.71
CA LEU A 69 -4.34 5.24 21.94
C LEU A 69 -3.06 5.31 22.79
N PHE A 70 -1.90 5.12 22.15
CA PHE A 70 -0.61 5.16 22.82
C PHE A 70 -0.32 6.54 23.43
N PHE A 71 -0.55 7.62 22.67
CA PHE A 71 -0.43 8.99 23.20
C PHE A 71 -1.37 9.25 24.36
N SER A 72 -2.60 8.74 24.33
CA SER A 72 -3.56 8.90 25.45
C SER A 72 -3.05 8.22 26.72
N MET A 73 -2.42 7.07 26.59
CA MET A 73 -1.78 6.37 27.72
C MET A 73 -0.56 7.14 28.24
N LEU A 74 0.32 7.63 27.37
CA LEU A 74 1.47 8.44 27.78
C LEU A 74 1.04 9.71 28.51
N LEU A 75 -0.02 10.39 28.05
CA LEU A 75 -0.54 11.59 28.71
C LEU A 75 -1.13 11.28 30.08
N LYS A 76 -1.81 10.14 30.23
CA LYS A 76 -2.39 9.69 31.51
C LYS A 76 -1.31 9.38 32.55
N TYR A 77 -0.17 8.85 32.10
CA TYR A 77 0.94 8.44 32.99
C TYR A 77 2.15 9.38 32.92
N ARG A 78 2.00 10.60 32.36
CA ARG A 78 3.10 11.56 32.16
C ARG A 78 3.88 11.92 33.42
N ASP A 79 3.23 11.89 34.58
CA ASP A 79 3.84 12.25 35.86
C ASP A 79 4.70 11.11 36.43
N VAL A 80 4.51 9.89 35.91
CA VAL A 80 5.25 8.69 36.31
C VAL A 80 6.32 8.35 35.27
N MET A 81 6.01 8.53 33.97
CA MET A 81 6.89 8.19 32.85
C MET A 81 7.38 9.46 32.15
N ARG A 82 8.62 9.86 32.40
CA ARG A 82 9.31 10.90 31.60
C ARG A 82 10.08 10.23 30.46
N LEU A 83 9.44 10.03 29.31
CA LEU A 83 10.06 9.43 28.13
C LEU A 83 10.08 10.42 26.94
N PRO A 84 10.89 11.51 27.00
CA PRO A 84 10.96 12.51 25.94
C PRO A 84 11.30 11.88 24.57
N TYR A 85 12.27 10.96 24.58
CA TYR A 85 12.74 10.27 23.37
C TYR A 85 11.65 9.47 22.66
N LEU A 86 10.79 8.78 23.42
CA LEU A 86 9.70 8.00 22.84
C LEU A 86 8.62 8.91 22.23
N SER A 87 8.27 9.99 22.94
CA SER A 87 7.29 10.96 22.43
C SER A 87 7.76 11.64 21.15
N GLU A 88 9.05 11.98 21.04
CA GLU A 88 9.64 12.54 19.81
C GLU A 88 9.56 11.56 18.64
N ARG A 89 9.89 10.28 18.84
CA ARG A 89 9.79 9.25 17.81
C ARG A 89 8.37 9.01 17.35
N LEU A 90 7.41 8.97 18.27
CA LEU A 90 5.99 8.80 17.94
C LEU A 90 5.44 10.00 17.16
N VAL A 91 5.87 11.22 17.51
CA VAL A 91 5.52 12.43 16.76
C VAL A 91 6.13 12.39 15.35
N ALA A 92 7.38 11.97 15.20
CA ALA A 92 8.02 11.82 13.90
C ALA A 92 7.30 10.78 13.03
N LEU A 93 6.98 9.62 13.59
CA LEU A 93 6.19 8.59 12.91
C LEU A 93 4.82 9.11 12.48
N SER A 94 4.11 9.82 13.37
CA SER A 94 2.81 10.41 13.06
C SER A 94 2.88 11.42 11.90
N ARG A 95 3.94 12.23 11.83
CA ARG A 95 4.16 13.16 10.71
C ARG A 95 4.46 12.40 9.42
N GLY A 96 5.37 11.41 9.47
CA GLY A 96 5.71 10.58 8.32
C GLY A 96 4.50 9.87 7.72
N LEU A 97 3.62 9.31 8.57
CA LEU A 97 2.35 8.69 8.15
C LEU A 97 1.42 9.69 7.45
N LYS A 98 1.32 10.90 7.96
CA LYS A 98 0.50 11.96 7.35
C LYS A 98 1.07 12.37 5.99
N SER A 99 2.38 12.54 5.88
CA SER A 99 3.07 12.86 4.63
C SER A 99 2.89 11.74 3.61
N LEU A 100 3.08 10.49 4.01
CA LEU A 100 2.87 9.31 3.16
C LEU A 100 1.43 9.26 2.64
N GLN A 101 0.43 9.43 3.50
CA GLN A 101 -0.97 9.41 3.09
C GLN A 101 -1.28 10.56 2.11
N SER A 102 -0.78 11.75 2.37
CA SER A 102 -0.95 12.90 1.48
C SER A 102 -0.29 12.65 0.12
N LEU A 103 0.91 12.05 0.10
CA LEU A 103 1.61 11.68 -1.12
C LEU A 103 0.83 10.64 -1.92
N LEU A 104 0.35 9.58 -1.27
CA LEU A 104 -0.40 8.50 -1.91
C LEU A 104 -1.73 8.97 -2.53
N GLN A 105 -2.34 10.02 -1.99
CA GLN A 105 -3.59 10.59 -2.48
C GLN A 105 -3.41 11.72 -3.49
N ASP A 106 -2.19 12.20 -3.69
CA ASP A 106 -1.86 13.28 -4.62
C ASP A 106 -1.70 12.73 -6.04
N SER A 107 -2.67 12.99 -6.91
CA SER A 107 -2.69 12.52 -8.29
C SER A 107 -1.60 13.11 -9.19
N GLU A 108 -0.97 14.23 -8.78
CA GLU A 108 0.15 14.83 -9.50
C GLU A 108 1.48 14.17 -9.15
N LYS A 109 1.56 13.51 -7.99
CA LYS A 109 2.79 12.91 -7.47
C LYS A 109 2.77 11.40 -7.47
N THR A 110 1.59 10.80 -7.32
CA THR A 110 1.44 9.33 -7.21
C THR A 110 0.51 8.80 -8.28
N GLY A 111 0.88 7.65 -8.84
CA GLY A 111 0.05 6.91 -9.78
C GLY A 111 0.22 5.41 -9.64
N VAL A 112 -0.88 4.70 -9.47
CA VAL A 112 -0.87 3.24 -9.41
C VAL A 112 -1.19 2.66 -10.79
N TYR A 113 -0.34 1.75 -11.26
CA TYR A 113 -0.59 0.92 -12.43
C TYR A 113 -0.87 -0.51 -12.00
N ILE A 114 -2.04 -1.03 -12.32
CA ILE A 114 -2.37 -2.42 -12.03
C ILE A 114 -1.94 -3.30 -13.21
N ILE A 115 -1.15 -4.33 -12.92
CA ILE A 115 -0.79 -5.35 -13.89
C ILE A 115 -1.60 -6.61 -13.59
N THR A 116 -2.40 -7.05 -14.56
CA THR A 116 -3.26 -8.23 -14.44
C THR A 116 -3.06 -9.17 -15.63
N ILE A 117 -3.65 -10.36 -15.57
CA ILE A 117 -3.64 -11.34 -16.67
C ILE A 117 -5.08 -11.65 -17.12
N PRO A 118 -5.30 -12.11 -18.37
CA PRO A 118 -6.63 -12.31 -18.92
C PRO A 118 -7.29 -13.60 -18.41
N THR A 119 -7.44 -13.74 -17.10
CA THR A 119 -8.15 -14.85 -16.44
C THR A 119 -9.28 -14.31 -15.58
N LYS A 120 -10.35 -15.08 -15.44
CA LYS A 120 -11.53 -14.68 -14.65
C LYS A 120 -11.12 -14.27 -13.22
N LEU A 121 -10.34 -15.10 -12.54
CA LEU A 121 -9.90 -14.84 -11.17
C LEU A 121 -9.07 -13.56 -11.05
N ALA A 122 -8.15 -13.32 -12.00
CA ALA A 122 -7.31 -12.12 -11.98
C ALA A 122 -8.16 -10.86 -12.20
N ILE A 123 -9.14 -10.89 -13.11
CA ILE A 123 -10.05 -9.76 -13.33
C ILE A 123 -10.91 -9.48 -12.09
N GLU A 124 -11.46 -10.50 -11.44
CA GLU A 124 -12.23 -10.34 -10.19
C GLU A 124 -11.35 -9.69 -9.10
N LYS A 125 -10.11 -10.14 -8.93
CA LYS A 125 -9.16 -9.54 -7.98
C LYS A 125 -8.76 -8.11 -8.36
N THR A 126 -8.69 -7.81 -9.65
CA THR A 126 -8.44 -6.44 -10.13
C THR A 126 -9.61 -5.52 -9.76
N ILE A 127 -10.85 -5.98 -9.88
CA ILE A 127 -12.04 -5.22 -9.49
C ILE A 127 -12.00 -4.91 -7.99
N ASP A 128 -11.72 -5.91 -7.14
CA ASP A 128 -11.58 -5.73 -5.69
C ASP A 128 -10.52 -4.67 -5.36
N MET A 129 -9.37 -4.74 -6.06
CA MET A 129 -8.25 -3.82 -5.86
C MET A 129 -8.61 -2.38 -6.26
N VAL A 130 -9.22 -2.20 -7.43
CA VAL A 130 -9.67 -0.86 -7.89
C VAL A 130 -10.66 -0.26 -6.90
N GLY A 131 -11.61 -1.07 -6.40
CA GLY A 131 -12.56 -0.65 -5.36
C GLY A 131 -11.87 -0.20 -4.07
N SER A 132 -10.82 -0.89 -3.65
CA SER A 132 -10.03 -0.53 -2.47
C SER A 132 -9.21 0.76 -2.68
N LEU A 133 -8.52 0.89 -3.81
CA LEU A 133 -7.78 2.12 -4.16
C LEU A 133 -8.72 3.33 -4.20
N THR A 134 -9.90 3.18 -4.80
CA THR A 134 -10.91 4.25 -4.86
C THR A 134 -11.36 4.68 -3.47
N LYS A 135 -11.64 3.74 -2.57
CA LYS A 135 -12.03 4.04 -1.17
C LYS A 135 -10.94 4.78 -0.41
N MET A 136 -9.69 4.46 -0.68
CA MET A 136 -8.52 5.11 -0.04
C MET A 136 -8.16 6.45 -0.71
N GLY A 137 -8.77 6.80 -1.84
CA GLY A 137 -8.44 8.01 -2.60
C GLY A 137 -7.08 7.92 -3.32
N VAL A 138 -6.57 6.71 -3.56
CA VAL A 138 -5.30 6.50 -4.26
C VAL A 138 -5.54 6.46 -5.77
N PRO A 139 -4.85 7.31 -6.56
CA PRO A 139 -5.13 7.46 -7.98
C PRO A 139 -4.66 6.26 -8.80
N LEU A 140 -5.60 5.67 -9.56
CA LEU A 140 -5.32 4.65 -10.56
C LEU A 140 -4.98 5.34 -11.89
N GLN A 141 -3.78 5.14 -12.41
CA GLN A 141 -3.30 5.75 -13.66
C GLN A 141 -3.48 4.83 -14.87
N GLY A 142 -3.58 3.52 -14.66
CA GLY A 142 -3.80 2.61 -15.77
C GLY A 142 -3.83 1.14 -15.40
N LEU A 143 -4.28 0.34 -16.37
CA LEU A 143 -4.37 -1.11 -16.31
C LEU A 143 -3.53 -1.74 -17.42
N LEU A 144 -2.62 -2.62 -17.07
CA LEU A 144 -1.80 -3.39 -18.01
C LEU A 144 -2.25 -4.86 -18.01
N MET A 145 -2.79 -5.31 -19.15
CA MET A 145 -3.12 -6.71 -19.34
C MET A 145 -1.90 -7.46 -19.86
N ASN A 146 -1.25 -8.22 -19.00
CA ASN A 146 -0.04 -8.97 -19.32
C ASN A 146 -0.37 -10.40 -19.79
N GLN A 147 0.60 -11.05 -20.44
CA GLN A 147 0.53 -12.45 -20.86
C GLN A 147 -0.64 -12.76 -21.83
N ILE A 148 -1.01 -11.85 -22.70
CA ILE A 148 -2.02 -12.11 -23.73
C ILE A 148 -1.45 -13.11 -24.74
N THR A 149 -2.18 -14.18 -25.03
CA THR A 149 -1.79 -15.17 -26.04
C THR A 149 -2.05 -14.63 -27.45
N PRO A 150 -1.01 -14.49 -28.29
CA PRO A 150 -1.20 -14.06 -29.67
C PRO A 150 -1.90 -15.15 -30.49
N THR A 151 -2.68 -14.75 -31.48
CA THR A 151 -3.22 -15.67 -32.49
C THR A 151 -2.11 -16.21 -33.38
N ASN A 152 -2.11 -17.52 -33.61
CA ASN A 152 -1.14 -18.19 -34.46
C ASN A 152 -1.72 -19.45 -35.09
N THR A 153 -0.91 -20.29 -35.74
CA THR A 153 -1.34 -21.54 -36.37
C THR A 153 -1.58 -22.69 -35.37
N CYS A 154 -1.20 -22.53 -34.07
CA CYS A 154 -1.37 -23.55 -33.05
C CYS A 154 -2.83 -23.58 -32.54
N GLY A 155 -3.49 -24.74 -32.67
CA GLY A 155 -4.86 -24.92 -32.22
C GLY A 155 -5.06 -24.69 -30.71
N PHE A 156 -4.09 -25.07 -29.88
CA PHE A 156 -4.11 -24.82 -28.44
C PHE A 156 -4.02 -23.30 -28.15
N CYS A 157 -3.05 -22.60 -28.74
CA CYS A 157 -2.88 -21.16 -28.56
C CYS A 157 -4.13 -20.37 -29.02
N ASN A 158 -4.73 -20.76 -30.13
CA ASN A 158 -5.95 -20.12 -30.61
C ASN A 158 -7.15 -20.37 -29.68
N SER A 159 -7.25 -21.57 -29.08
CA SER A 159 -8.27 -21.85 -28.09
C SER A 159 -8.07 -21.01 -26.82
N GLN A 160 -6.84 -20.87 -26.37
CA GLN A 160 -6.48 -20.02 -25.22
C GLN A 160 -6.77 -18.53 -25.51
N SER A 161 -6.32 -18.02 -26.66
CA SER A 161 -6.57 -16.65 -27.09
C SER A 161 -8.07 -16.29 -27.14
N ARG A 162 -8.93 -17.22 -27.58
CA ARG A 162 -10.40 -17.02 -27.57
C ARG A 162 -10.96 -16.89 -26.14
N ARG A 163 -10.48 -17.69 -25.19
CA ARG A 163 -10.91 -17.58 -23.78
C ARG A 163 -10.44 -16.26 -23.15
N GLU A 164 -9.22 -15.88 -23.43
CA GLU A 164 -8.65 -14.63 -22.97
C GLU A 164 -9.37 -13.41 -23.56
N ALA A 165 -9.77 -13.46 -24.83
CA ALA A 165 -10.51 -12.38 -25.49
C ALA A 165 -11.80 -12.01 -24.75
N ILE A 166 -12.51 -13.00 -24.19
CA ILE A 166 -13.72 -12.77 -23.37
C ILE A 166 -13.36 -11.97 -22.12
N GLN A 167 -12.29 -12.35 -21.42
CA GLN A 167 -11.87 -11.69 -20.20
C GLN A 167 -11.33 -10.27 -20.47
N ILE A 168 -10.61 -10.10 -21.57
CA ILE A 168 -10.15 -8.78 -22.04
C ILE A 168 -11.34 -7.87 -22.35
N ALA A 169 -12.35 -8.38 -23.02
CA ALA A 169 -13.56 -7.61 -23.31
C ALA A 169 -14.31 -7.19 -22.04
N ILE A 170 -14.42 -8.08 -21.05
CA ILE A 170 -15.01 -7.79 -19.74
C ILE A 170 -14.19 -6.68 -19.04
N ALA A 171 -12.88 -6.83 -18.98
CA ALA A 171 -12.01 -5.84 -18.35
C ALA A 171 -12.11 -4.47 -19.03
N ARG A 172 -12.11 -4.42 -20.36
CA ARG A 172 -12.27 -3.17 -21.13
C ARG A 172 -13.58 -2.46 -20.83
N ASN A 173 -14.66 -3.21 -20.65
CA ASN A 173 -15.95 -2.63 -20.32
C ASN A 173 -16.01 -2.12 -18.88
N ILE A 174 -15.48 -2.88 -17.92
CA ILE A 174 -15.51 -2.51 -16.49
C ILE A 174 -14.59 -1.31 -16.21
N PHE A 175 -13.43 -1.27 -16.85
CA PHE A 175 -12.41 -0.23 -16.65
C PHE A 175 -12.34 0.76 -17.81
N SER A 176 -13.48 1.05 -18.47
CA SER A 176 -13.55 1.93 -19.65
C SER A 176 -12.96 3.31 -19.42
N ASP A 177 -13.07 3.83 -18.20
CA ASP A 177 -12.62 5.16 -17.82
C ASP A 177 -11.11 5.23 -17.50
N GLN A 178 -10.42 4.08 -17.54
CA GLN A 178 -9.01 3.98 -17.24
C GLN A 178 -8.19 3.68 -18.50
N PRO A 179 -6.98 4.28 -18.66
CA PRO A 179 -6.06 3.89 -19.71
C PRO A 179 -5.71 2.39 -19.61
N GLN A 180 -5.79 1.69 -20.74
CA GLN A 180 -5.51 0.26 -20.78
C GLN A 180 -4.53 -0.08 -21.89
N ALA A 181 -3.58 -0.97 -21.60
CA ALA A 181 -2.64 -1.52 -22.56
C ALA A 181 -2.51 -3.05 -22.42
N GLY A 182 -2.15 -3.71 -23.52
CA GLY A 182 -1.95 -5.15 -23.55
C GLY A 182 -0.52 -5.53 -23.88
N ILE A 183 0.02 -6.54 -23.16
CA ILE A 183 1.35 -7.11 -23.37
C ILE A 183 1.17 -8.57 -23.79
N PHE A 184 1.66 -8.90 -24.98
CA PHE A 184 1.57 -10.25 -25.53
C PHE A 184 2.70 -11.16 -25.03
N ARG A 185 2.43 -12.45 -24.92
CA ARG A 185 3.45 -13.47 -24.68
C ARG A 185 4.36 -13.56 -25.91
N HIS A 186 5.64 -13.72 -25.65
CA HIS A 186 6.66 -14.05 -26.64
C HIS A 186 6.79 -15.55 -26.83
#